data_566081cb385148dcece222335375dd65
#
_entry.id   566081cb385148dcece222335375dd65
#
_cell.length_a   1.000
_cell.length_b   1.000
_cell.length_c   1.000
_cell.angle_alpha   90.00
_cell.angle_beta   90.00
_cell.angle_gamma   90.00
#
_symmetry.space_group_name_H-M   'P 1'
#
loop_
_entity.id
_entity.type
_entity.pdbx_description
1 polymer ?
#
loop_
_entity_poly.entity_id
_entity_poly.type
_entity_poly.pdbx_seq_one_letter_code
_entity_poly.pdbx_strand_id
1 'polypeptide(L)'
;MSKYKRVLLKLSGEALAGDKGTGFDEATCVPVAKQIKDLVDAGTEVAIVIGGGNFWRGRSSETIDRTKADQIGMMATVMNCIYMSEICRSVGLMTQVLTPFSCGSFTKLFSKDRVNKYLGKGMVVFFAGGTGHPYFSTDTATALRAIEIDADIILAAKSIDGVYDSDPAVNPDAKKYDSMQMADIVDNKLGVVDLAAAVLCLENKMPMLIFGLNEENSIANAVAG
;
A
#
# COMPACT_ATOMS: atom_id res chain seq x y z
N MET A 1 -12.72 16.27 9.46
CA MET A 1 -12.19 16.70 8.14
C MET A 1 -10.84 16.07 7.94
N SER A 2 -10.52 15.59 6.75
CA SER A 2 -9.20 15.01 6.46
C SER A 2 -8.10 16.07 6.66
N LYS A 3 -7.01 15.69 7.34
CA LYS A 3 -5.81 16.51 7.49
C LYS A 3 -5.02 16.61 6.18
N TYR A 4 -5.19 15.62 5.30
CA TYR A 4 -4.45 15.46 4.06
C TYR A 4 -5.38 15.57 2.86
N LYS A 5 -4.89 16.21 1.79
CA LYS A 5 -5.62 16.34 0.52
C LYS A 5 -5.44 15.10 -0.35
N ARG A 6 -4.21 14.58 -0.41
CA ARG A 6 -3.85 13.41 -1.23
C ARG A 6 -3.08 12.40 -0.40
N VAL A 7 -3.57 11.18 -0.34
CA VAL A 7 -2.94 10.09 0.41
C VAL A 7 -2.61 8.92 -0.51
N LEU A 8 -1.50 8.23 -0.19
CA LEU A 8 -1.22 6.92 -0.78
C LEU A 8 -1.39 5.86 0.31
N LEU A 9 -2.43 5.04 0.18
CA LEU A 9 -2.73 3.93 1.07
C LEU A 9 -2.01 2.67 0.59
N LYS A 10 -1.18 2.08 1.46
CA LYS A 10 -0.57 0.78 1.21
C LYS A 10 -1.28 -0.30 2.00
N LEU A 11 -1.79 -1.30 1.31
CA LEU A 11 -2.41 -2.49 1.90
C LEU A 11 -1.51 -3.72 1.69
N SER A 12 -1.47 -4.65 2.65
CA SER A 12 -0.85 -5.94 2.42
C SER A 12 -1.82 -6.86 1.67
N GLY A 13 -1.31 -7.70 0.74
CA GLY A 13 -2.16 -8.70 0.09
C GLY A 13 -2.73 -9.70 1.10
N GLU A 14 -1.98 -10.02 2.14
CA GLU A 14 -2.42 -10.91 3.23
C GLU A 14 -3.63 -10.36 3.97
N ALA A 15 -3.71 -9.04 4.15
CA ALA A 15 -4.88 -8.42 4.76
C ALA A 15 -6.15 -8.60 3.90
N LEU A 16 -6.02 -8.73 2.57
CA LEU A 16 -7.16 -9.00 1.69
C LEU A 16 -7.62 -10.47 1.73
N ALA A 17 -6.76 -11.37 2.17
CA ALA A 17 -7.08 -12.79 2.30
C ALA A 17 -7.86 -13.10 3.59
N GLY A 18 -7.82 -12.21 4.58
CA GLY A 18 -8.43 -12.44 5.87
C GLY A 18 -8.00 -13.76 6.49
N ASP A 19 -8.91 -14.45 7.16
CA ASP A 19 -8.65 -15.75 7.80
C ASP A 19 -8.36 -16.89 6.81
N LYS A 20 -8.64 -16.70 5.52
CA LYS A 20 -8.32 -17.70 4.47
C LYS A 20 -6.82 -17.85 4.22
N GLY A 21 -6.03 -16.83 4.56
CA GLY A 21 -4.57 -16.81 4.40
C GLY A 21 -4.09 -16.74 2.95
N THR A 22 -4.93 -17.01 1.97
CA THR A 22 -4.62 -16.91 0.53
C THR A 22 -5.85 -16.44 -0.26
N GLY A 23 -5.61 -15.87 -1.46
CA GLY A 23 -6.67 -15.34 -2.30
C GLY A 23 -7.34 -14.10 -1.73
N PHE A 24 -8.66 -14.03 -1.78
CA PHE A 24 -9.47 -12.89 -1.34
C PHE A 24 -10.54 -13.31 -0.35
N ASP A 25 -10.78 -12.46 0.63
CA ASP A 25 -11.92 -12.56 1.52
C ASP A 25 -12.80 -11.32 1.39
N GLU A 26 -13.99 -11.49 0.81
CA GLU A 26 -14.92 -10.39 0.55
C GLU A 26 -15.39 -9.73 1.83
N ALA A 27 -15.58 -10.52 2.91
CA ALA A 27 -15.98 -10.01 4.21
C ALA A 27 -14.95 -9.05 4.80
N THR A 28 -13.67 -9.21 4.45
CA THR A 28 -12.57 -8.31 4.84
C THR A 28 -12.44 -7.14 3.86
N CYS A 29 -12.60 -7.36 2.55
CA CYS A 29 -12.37 -6.34 1.53
C CYS A 29 -13.46 -5.26 1.49
N VAL A 30 -14.73 -5.63 1.68
CA VAL A 30 -15.87 -4.70 1.61
C VAL A 30 -15.81 -3.60 2.69
N PRO A 31 -15.53 -3.89 3.98
CA PRO A 31 -15.34 -2.86 4.99
C PRO A 31 -14.19 -1.89 4.65
N VAL A 32 -13.07 -2.38 4.12
CA VAL A 32 -11.95 -1.53 3.67
C VAL A 32 -12.41 -0.60 2.55
N ALA A 33 -13.15 -1.11 1.56
CA ALA A 33 -13.67 -0.29 0.46
C ALA A 33 -14.65 0.80 0.94
N LYS A 34 -15.47 0.51 1.97
CA LYS A 34 -16.35 1.50 2.57
C LYS A 34 -15.58 2.62 3.25
N GLN A 35 -14.53 2.31 4.03
CA GLN A 35 -13.66 3.33 4.61
C GLN A 35 -12.97 4.19 3.54
N ILE A 36 -12.50 3.58 2.44
CA ILE A 36 -11.93 4.33 1.30
C ILE A 36 -13.00 5.27 0.70
N LYS A 37 -14.24 4.80 0.59
CA LYS A 37 -15.35 5.62 0.10
C LYS A 37 -15.59 6.84 0.98
N ASP A 38 -15.60 6.66 2.30
CA ASP A 38 -15.80 7.76 3.24
C ASP A 38 -14.71 8.84 3.09
N LEU A 39 -13.46 8.45 2.82
CA LEU A 39 -12.37 9.40 2.54
C LEU A 39 -12.60 10.17 1.24
N VAL A 40 -12.98 9.48 0.17
CA VAL A 40 -13.24 10.10 -1.14
C VAL A 40 -14.44 11.06 -1.06
N ASP A 41 -15.52 10.64 -0.39
CA ASP A 41 -16.70 11.45 -0.18
C ASP A 41 -16.40 12.71 0.69
N ALA A 42 -15.42 12.62 1.58
CA ALA A 42 -14.89 13.75 2.35
C ALA A 42 -13.94 14.66 1.54
N GLY A 43 -13.66 14.34 0.28
CA GLY A 43 -12.84 15.15 -0.63
C GLY A 43 -11.35 14.79 -0.62
N THR A 44 -10.95 13.68 -0.01
CA THR A 44 -9.55 13.21 -0.04
C THR A 44 -9.28 12.47 -1.36
N GLU A 45 -8.20 12.82 -2.04
CA GLU A 45 -7.68 12.08 -3.20
C GLU A 45 -6.95 10.82 -2.71
N VAL A 46 -7.41 9.64 -3.12
CA VAL A 46 -6.89 8.35 -2.63
C VAL A 46 -6.23 7.57 -3.76
N ALA A 47 -4.93 7.28 -3.60
CA ALA A 47 -4.20 6.31 -4.38
C ALA A 47 -3.88 5.08 -3.52
N ILE A 48 -3.80 3.88 -4.13
CA ILE A 48 -3.65 2.62 -3.40
C ILE A 48 -2.57 1.76 -4.04
N VAL A 49 -1.72 1.18 -3.20
CA VAL A 49 -0.77 0.10 -3.55
C VAL A 49 -1.13 -1.14 -2.73
N ILE A 50 -1.13 -2.31 -3.35
CA ILE A 50 -1.43 -3.58 -2.67
C ILE A 50 -0.29 -4.57 -2.90
N GLY A 51 0.20 -5.19 -1.83
CA GLY A 51 1.19 -6.26 -1.91
C GLY A 51 0.64 -7.55 -2.52
N GLY A 52 1.53 -8.46 -2.96
CA GLY A 52 1.17 -9.75 -3.58
C GLY A 52 1.23 -10.96 -2.64
N GLY A 53 1.46 -10.74 -1.34
CA GLY A 53 1.81 -11.80 -0.39
C GLY A 53 0.75 -12.87 -0.14
N ASN A 54 -0.52 -12.62 -0.48
CA ASN A 54 -1.61 -13.59 -0.43
C ASN A 54 -1.58 -14.64 -1.55
N PHE A 55 -0.77 -14.43 -2.58
CA PHE A 55 -0.58 -15.38 -3.69
C PHE A 55 0.85 -15.85 -3.83
N TRP A 56 1.84 -14.95 -3.63
CA TRP A 56 3.21 -15.26 -3.91
C TRP A 56 4.21 -14.45 -3.07
N ARG A 57 5.18 -15.16 -2.48
CA ARG A 57 6.34 -14.59 -1.77
C ARG A 57 7.63 -14.95 -2.51
N GLY A 58 8.04 -14.14 -3.47
CA GLY A 58 9.21 -14.41 -4.33
C GLY A 58 10.50 -14.58 -3.57
N ARG A 59 10.69 -13.89 -2.44
CA ARG A 59 11.91 -13.95 -1.61
C ARG A 59 12.14 -15.34 -0.97
N SER A 60 11.10 -16.14 -0.79
CA SER A 60 11.18 -17.48 -0.17
C SER A 60 11.24 -18.61 -1.19
N SER A 61 11.32 -18.34 -2.48
CA SER A 61 11.48 -19.38 -3.49
C SER A 61 12.96 -19.76 -3.65
N GLU A 62 13.28 -21.02 -3.39
CA GLU A 62 14.63 -21.59 -3.54
C GLU A 62 14.85 -22.20 -4.92
N THR A 63 13.79 -22.45 -5.69
CA THR A 63 13.84 -23.22 -6.94
C THR A 63 13.68 -22.38 -8.20
N ILE A 64 13.24 -21.14 -8.09
CA ILE A 64 12.97 -20.25 -9.21
C ILE A 64 13.96 -19.09 -9.21
N ASP A 65 14.48 -18.73 -10.39
CA ASP A 65 15.27 -17.50 -10.55
C ASP A 65 14.59 -16.30 -9.90
N ARG A 66 15.34 -15.51 -9.16
CA ARG A 66 14.83 -14.38 -8.36
C ARG A 66 14.08 -13.36 -9.22
N THR A 67 14.57 -13.08 -10.42
CA THR A 67 13.91 -12.15 -11.35
C THR A 67 12.53 -12.66 -11.74
N LYS A 68 12.41 -13.98 -12.01
CA LYS A 68 11.13 -14.61 -12.36
C LYS A 68 10.19 -14.66 -11.16
N ALA A 69 10.70 -14.98 -9.98
CA ALA A 69 9.93 -14.96 -8.75
C ALA A 69 9.33 -13.58 -8.47
N ASP A 70 10.12 -12.52 -8.64
CA ASP A 70 9.65 -11.14 -8.45
C ASP A 70 8.64 -10.72 -9.54
N GLN A 71 8.80 -11.19 -10.80
CA GLN A 71 7.81 -10.96 -11.87
C GLN A 71 6.46 -11.62 -11.54
N ILE A 72 6.47 -12.83 -10.98
CA ILE A 72 5.24 -13.49 -10.49
C ILE A 72 4.59 -12.65 -9.38
N GLY A 73 5.39 -12.16 -8.43
CA GLY A 73 4.91 -11.26 -7.36
C GLY A 73 4.29 -9.97 -7.90
N MET A 74 4.89 -9.37 -8.94
CA MET A 74 4.31 -8.21 -9.62
C MET A 74 2.94 -8.53 -10.21
N MET A 75 2.77 -9.69 -10.86
CA MET A 75 1.47 -10.12 -11.40
C MET A 75 0.45 -10.41 -10.29
N ALA A 76 0.88 -10.94 -9.14
CA ALA A 76 0.00 -11.09 -7.98
C ALA A 76 -0.57 -9.74 -7.50
N THR A 77 0.24 -8.67 -7.51
CA THR A 77 -0.27 -7.32 -7.18
C THR A 77 -1.27 -6.81 -8.22
N VAL A 78 -1.13 -7.19 -9.49
CA VAL A 78 -2.10 -6.82 -10.55
C VAL A 78 -3.45 -7.48 -10.27
N MET A 79 -3.47 -8.78 -9.94
CA MET A 79 -4.70 -9.47 -9.56
C MET A 79 -5.36 -8.80 -8.34
N ASN A 80 -4.59 -8.49 -7.29
CA ASN A 80 -5.09 -7.83 -6.09
C ASN A 80 -5.71 -6.46 -6.39
N CYS A 81 -5.06 -5.66 -7.21
CA CYS A 81 -5.56 -4.33 -7.56
C CYS A 81 -6.82 -4.41 -8.44
N ILE A 82 -6.92 -5.35 -9.37
CA ILE A 82 -8.12 -5.56 -10.18
C ILE A 82 -9.28 -5.97 -9.27
N TYR A 83 -9.08 -6.95 -8.38
CA TYR A 83 -10.12 -7.41 -7.46
C TYR A 83 -10.60 -6.28 -6.54
N MET A 84 -9.68 -5.61 -5.84
CA MET A 84 -10.05 -4.55 -4.91
C MET A 84 -10.68 -3.34 -5.61
N SER A 85 -10.28 -3.05 -6.85
CA SER A 85 -10.90 -2.04 -7.70
C SER A 85 -12.39 -2.37 -7.95
N GLU A 86 -12.75 -3.63 -8.21
CA GLU A 86 -14.15 -4.03 -8.40
C GLU A 86 -14.93 -3.99 -7.06
N ILE A 87 -14.32 -4.38 -5.95
CA ILE A 87 -14.93 -4.20 -4.62
C ILE A 87 -15.20 -2.71 -4.32
N CYS A 88 -14.26 -1.82 -4.66
CA CYS A 88 -14.49 -0.38 -4.53
C CYS A 88 -15.64 0.11 -5.45
N ARG A 89 -15.76 -0.41 -6.66
CA ARG A 89 -16.87 -0.09 -7.56
C ARG A 89 -18.20 -0.57 -7.03
N SER A 90 -18.26 -1.74 -6.40
CA SER A 90 -19.49 -2.28 -5.81
C SER A 90 -20.07 -1.41 -4.70
N VAL A 91 -19.22 -0.60 -4.02
CA VAL A 91 -19.66 0.39 -3.03
C VAL A 91 -19.84 1.81 -3.61
N GLY A 92 -19.77 1.97 -4.94
CA GLY A 92 -20.10 3.21 -5.65
C GLY A 92 -18.90 4.11 -5.95
N LEU A 93 -17.66 3.65 -5.77
CA LEU A 93 -16.46 4.41 -6.16
C LEU A 93 -16.16 4.25 -7.67
N MET A 94 -15.63 5.30 -8.27
CA MET A 94 -14.95 5.21 -9.56
C MET A 94 -13.48 4.84 -9.36
N THR A 95 -12.95 3.93 -10.15
CA THR A 95 -11.59 3.43 -9.96
C THR A 95 -10.81 3.32 -11.27
N GLN A 96 -9.48 3.34 -11.18
CA GLN A 96 -8.58 3.05 -12.29
C GLN A 96 -7.35 2.29 -11.80
N VAL A 97 -6.99 1.20 -12.48
CA VAL A 97 -5.75 0.45 -12.22
C VAL A 97 -4.67 0.87 -13.22
N LEU A 98 -3.50 1.23 -12.69
CA LEU A 98 -2.32 1.63 -13.46
C LEU A 98 -1.15 0.70 -13.19
N THR A 99 -0.38 0.38 -14.23
CA THR A 99 0.80 -0.48 -14.18
C THR A 99 1.99 0.18 -14.87
N PRO A 100 3.24 -0.10 -14.45
CA PRO A 100 4.44 0.41 -15.11
C PRO A 100 4.74 -0.28 -16.46
N PHE A 101 4.06 -1.39 -16.74
CA PHE A 101 4.15 -2.17 -17.98
C PHE A 101 2.76 -2.51 -18.49
N SER A 102 2.67 -2.91 -19.76
CA SER A 102 1.38 -3.25 -20.39
C SER A 102 0.85 -4.60 -19.91
N CYS A 103 -0.41 -4.60 -19.44
CA CYS A 103 -1.20 -5.79 -19.14
C CYS A 103 -2.41 -5.88 -20.10
N GLY A 104 -2.19 -5.69 -21.39
CA GLY A 104 -3.26 -5.68 -22.39
C GLY A 104 -4.30 -4.60 -22.12
N SER A 105 -5.58 -5.00 -22.13
CA SER A 105 -6.71 -4.08 -21.87
C SER A 105 -7.10 -3.99 -20.40
N PHE A 106 -6.48 -4.78 -19.51
CA PHE A 106 -6.89 -4.87 -18.10
C PHE A 106 -6.50 -3.65 -17.28
N THR A 107 -5.38 -3.01 -17.63
CA THR A 107 -4.85 -1.85 -16.92
C THR A 107 -4.46 -0.74 -17.89
N LYS A 108 -4.15 0.43 -17.36
CA LYS A 108 -3.55 1.53 -18.13
C LYS A 108 -2.09 1.70 -17.72
N LEU A 109 -1.24 2.17 -18.64
CA LEU A 109 0.13 2.54 -18.29
C LEU A 109 0.16 3.73 -17.35
N PHE A 110 1.03 3.64 -16.35
CA PHE A 110 1.28 4.72 -15.41
C PHE A 110 1.81 5.98 -16.13
N SER A 111 1.30 7.12 -15.77
CA SER A 111 1.94 8.43 -15.92
C SER A 111 1.36 9.39 -14.87
N LYS A 112 2.16 10.32 -14.37
CA LYS A 112 1.75 11.35 -13.39
C LYS A 112 0.52 12.14 -13.87
N ASP A 113 0.49 12.52 -15.14
CA ASP A 113 -0.62 13.28 -15.72
C ASP A 113 -1.95 12.51 -15.71
N ARG A 114 -1.90 11.19 -15.98
CA ARG A 114 -3.07 10.33 -15.87
C ARG A 114 -3.56 10.23 -14.43
N VAL A 115 -2.63 10.05 -13.49
CA VAL A 115 -2.98 9.98 -12.07
C VAL A 115 -3.67 11.26 -11.64
N ASN A 116 -3.07 12.43 -11.90
CA ASN A 116 -3.64 13.73 -11.57
C ASN A 116 -5.04 13.93 -12.19
N LYS A 117 -5.21 13.50 -13.45
CA LYS A 117 -6.51 13.55 -14.13
C LYS A 117 -7.57 12.67 -13.44
N TYR A 118 -7.21 11.48 -12.96
CA TYR A 118 -8.15 10.57 -12.32
C TYR A 118 -8.46 11.00 -10.88
N LEU A 119 -7.45 11.32 -10.10
CA LEU A 119 -7.63 11.82 -8.72
C LEU A 119 -8.47 13.09 -8.69
N GLY A 120 -8.20 14.05 -9.59
CA GLY A 120 -8.98 15.29 -9.71
C GLY A 120 -10.44 15.09 -10.14
N LYS A 121 -10.83 13.89 -10.56
CA LYS A 121 -12.22 13.49 -10.81
C LYS A 121 -12.84 12.69 -9.66
N GLY A 122 -12.19 12.61 -8.52
CA GLY A 122 -12.64 11.81 -7.38
C GLY A 122 -12.54 10.30 -7.61
N MET A 123 -11.71 9.84 -8.55
CA MET A 123 -11.48 8.42 -8.77
C MET A 123 -10.39 7.90 -7.83
N VAL A 124 -10.55 6.68 -7.35
CA VAL A 124 -9.48 5.95 -6.64
C VAL A 124 -8.52 5.35 -7.67
N VAL A 125 -7.23 5.59 -7.50
CA VAL A 125 -6.19 5.10 -8.42
C VAL A 125 -5.41 3.97 -7.75
N PHE A 126 -5.39 2.81 -8.37
CA PHE A 126 -4.60 1.66 -7.93
C PHE A 126 -3.29 1.57 -8.71
N PHE A 127 -2.17 1.42 -8.02
CA PHE A 127 -0.87 1.14 -8.62
C PHE A 127 -0.52 -0.32 -8.43
N ALA A 128 -0.49 -1.06 -9.52
CA ALA A 128 -0.18 -2.47 -9.57
C ALA A 128 1.14 -2.72 -10.32
N GLY A 129 1.73 -3.90 -10.17
CA GLY A 129 2.98 -4.27 -10.84
C GLY A 129 4.24 -3.71 -10.17
N GLY A 130 4.13 -3.20 -8.93
CA GLY A 130 5.26 -2.68 -8.17
C GLY A 130 5.96 -1.50 -8.85
N THR A 131 7.29 -1.49 -8.83
CA THR A 131 8.12 -0.52 -9.58
C THR A 131 8.20 -0.84 -11.08
N GLY A 132 7.80 -2.05 -11.50
CA GLY A 132 8.03 -2.61 -12.82
C GLY A 132 9.37 -3.32 -12.97
N HIS A 133 10.18 -3.35 -11.93
CA HIS A 133 11.50 -3.96 -11.91
C HIS A 133 11.62 -4.99 -10.78
N PRO A 134 12.32 -6.12 -11.02
CA PRO A 134 12.68 -7.08 -9.98
C PRO A 134 13.54 -6.42 -8.89
N TYR A 135 13.72 -7.14 -7.78
CA TYR A 135 14.52 -6.77 -6.61
C TYR A 135 13.96 -5.63 -5.74
N PHE A 136 12.91 -4.96 -6.15
CA PHE A 136 12.23 -3.94 -5.35
C PHE A 136 10.98 -4.50 -4.68
N SER A 137 10.76 -4.11 -3.43
CA SER A 137 9.57 -4.51 -2.68
C SER A 137 8.36 -3.63 -3.01
N THR A 138 7.20 -4.04 -2.49
CA THR A 138 5.99 -3.21 -2.53
C THR A 138 6.14 -1.93 -1.70
N ASP A 139 6.93 -1.93 -0.61
CA ASP A 139 7.19 -0.74 0.19
C ASP A 139 8.00 0.29 -0.63
N THR A 140 9.03 -0.17 -1.39
CA THR A 140 9.77 0.69 -2.33
C THR A 140 8.85 1.26 -3.42
N ALA A 141 7.98 0.44 -4.00
CA ALA A 141 7.00 0.91 -4.99
C ALA A 141 6.05 1.94 -4.39
N THR A 142 5.62 1.76 -3.14
CA THR A 142 4.77 2.70 -2.42
C THR A 142 5.45 4.06 -2.25
N ALA A 143 6.69 4.08 -1.76
CA ALA A 143 7.47 5.31 -1.60
C ALA A 143 7.65 6.03 -2.94
N LEU A 144 8.06 5.30 -3.99
CA LEU A 144 8.24 5.87 -5.33
C LEU A 144 6.96 6.51 -5.86
N ARG A 145 5.83 5.79 -5.81
CA ARG A 145 4.56 6.31 -6.31
C ARG A 145 4.03 7.48 -5.50
N ALA A 146 4.19 7.48 -4.17
CA ALA A 146 3.80 8.61 -3.33
C ALA A 146 4.53 9.89 -3.71
N ILE A 147 5.85 9.80 -3.93
CA ILE A 147 6.69 10.92 -4.35
C ILE A 147 6.29 11.40 -5.75
N GLU A 148 6.14 10.48 -6.71
CA GLU A 148 5.79 10.84 -8.10
C GLU A 148 4.45 11.58 -8.22
N ILE A 149 3.48 11.24 -7.37
CA ILE A 149 2.13 11.84 -7.42
C ILE A 149 1.95 13.01 -6.46
N ASP A 150 3.00 13.46 -5.80
CA ASP A 150 2.96 14.51 -4.77
C ASP A 150 1.93 14.20 -3.67
N ALA A 151 1.94 12.98 -3.12
CA ALA A 151 1.12 12.63 -1.98
C ALA A 151 1.56 13.38 -0.72
N ASP A 152 0.62 13.76 0.13
CA ASP A 152 0.92 14.43 1.40
C ASP A 152 1.50 13.46 2.42
N ILE A 153 1.10 12.19 2.34
CA ILE A 153 1.50 11.13 3.29
C ILE A 153 1.31 9.74 2.69
N ILE A 154 2.13 8.79 3.13
CA ILE A 154 1.91 7.35 2.98
C ILE A 154 1.18 6.82 4.20
N LEU A 155 0.07 6.14 4.00
CA LEU A 155 -0.68 5.42 5.03
C LEU A 155 -0.39 3.92 4.87
N ALA A 156 0.49 3.37 5.70
CA ALA A 156 0.92 1.98 5.62
C ALA A 156 0.13 1.10 6.60
N ALA A 157 -0.90 0.44 6.10
CA ALA A 157 -1.68 -0.54 6.86
C ALA A 157 -0.88 -1.85 6.98
N LYS A 158 -0.65 -2.27 8.21
CA LYS A 158 0.08 -3.50 8.55
C LYS A 158 -0.70 -4.36 9.54
N SER A 159 -0.19 -5.55 9.84
CA SER A 159 -0.69 -6.40 10.93
C SER A 159 -0.30 -5.88 12.32
N ILE A 160 0.75 -5.07 12.39
CA ILE A 160 1.24 -4.37 13.57
C ILE A 160 0.75 -2.91 13.53
N ASP A 161 0.40 -2.37 14.67
CA ASP A 161 -0.25 -1.06 14.82
C ASP A 161 0.72 0.13 14.90
N GLY A 162 2.01 -0.09 14.70
CA GLY A 162 3.01 0.98 14.76
C GLY A 162 4.45 0.50 14.62
N VAL A 163 5.39 1.37 14.94
CA VAL A 163 6.83 1.08 15.02
C VAL A 163 7.21 0.81 16.48
N TYR A 164 8.01 -0.23 16.69
CA TYR A 164 8.47 -0.66 18.01
C TYR A 164 9.99 -0.71 18.05
N ASP A 165 10.57 -0.63 19.24
CA ASP A 165 12.01 -0.79 19.49
C ASP A 165 12.51 -2.23 19.29
N SER A 166 11.59 -3.19 19.34
CA SER A 166 11.82 -4.62 19.08
C SER A 166 10.52 -5.27 18.61
N ASP A 167 10.60 -6.50 18.10
CA ASP A 167 9.40 -7.21 17.62
C ASP A 167 8.46 -7.55 18.79
N PRO A 168 7.25 -6.98 18.88
CA PRO A 168 6.31 -7.24 19.95
C PRO A 168 5.78 -8.68 19.97
N ALA A 169 5.87 -9.41 18.88
CA ALA A 169 5.50 -10.83 18.85
C ALA A 169 6.53 -11.72 19.57
N VAL A 170 7.76 -11.25 19.68
CA VAL A 170 8.88 -11.95 20.35
C VAL A 170 9.14 -11.37 21.74
N ASN A 171 9.08 -10.05 21.86
CA ASN A 171 9.33 -9.32 23.13
C ASN A 171 8.04 -8.62 23.60
N PRO A 172 7.35 -9.15 24.62
CA PRO A 172 6.14 -8.53 25.17
C PRO A 172 6.36 -7.13 25.79
N ASP A 173 7.61 -6.79 26.13
CA ASP A 173 7.98 -5.50 26.70
C ASP A 173 8.40 -4.48 25.62
N ALA A 174 8.25 -4.80 24.35
CA ALA A 174 8.54 -3.91 23.24
C ALA A 174 7.76 -2.59 23.36
N LYS A 175 8.48 -1.48 23.21
CA LYS A 175 7.90 -0.14 23.33
C LYS A 175 7.55 0.41 21.96
N LYS A 176 6.30 0.83 21.82
CA LYS A 176 5.82 1.53 20.64
C LYS A 176 6.33 2.96 20.63
N TYR A 177 6.78 3.44 19.48
CA TYR A 177 7.09 4.84 19.24
C TYR A 177 5.86 5.58 18.75
N ASP A 178 5.53 6.72 19.36
CA ASP A 178 4.46 7.60 18.89
C ASP A 178 4.86 8.29 17.58
N SER A 179 6.14 8.65 17.47
CA SER A 179 6.75 9.19 16.25
C SER A 179 8.27 9.01 16.29
N MET A 180 8.89 8.95 15.13
CA MET A 180 10.34 8.92 14.99
C MET A 180 10.78 9.53 13.67
N GLN A 181 12.05 9.90 13.59
CA GLN A 181 12.62 10.41 12.35
C GLN A 181 12.88 9.24 11.38
N MET A 182 12.66 9.46 10.09
CA MET A 182 12.95 8.45 9.06
C MET A 182 14.44 8.08 9.05
N ALA A 183 15.33 8.99 9.44
CA ALA A 183 16.76 8.73 9.61
C ALA A 183 17.02 7.63 10.64
N ASP A 184 16.29 7.64 11.78
CA ASP A 184 16.46 6.63 12.82
C ASP A 184 16.05 5.23 12.33
N ILE A 185 15.05 5.15 11.45
CA ILE A 185 14.64 3.89 10.81
C ILE A 185 15.77 3.34 9.92
N VAL A 186 16.42 4.23 9.15
CA VAL A 186 17.54 3.88 8.28
C VAL A 186 18.77 3.46 9.08
N ASP A 187 19.17 4.27 10.07
CA ASP A 187 20.40 4.08 10.85
C ASP A 187 20.32 2.83 11.74
N ASN A 188 19.16 2.59 12.37
CA ASN A 188 18.93 1.45 13.25
C ASN A 188 18.43 0.21 12.49
N LYS A 189 18.24 0.29 11.16
CA LYS A 189 17.74 -0.80 10.30
C LYS A 189 16.46 -1.45 10.85
N LEU A 190 15.55 -0.63 11.33
CA LEU A 190 14.27 -1.11 11.86
C LEU A 190 13.47 -1.75 10.72
N GLY A 191 13.12 -3.03 10.87
CA GLY A 191 12.51 -3.85 9.81
C GLY A 191 11.05 -3.51 9.46
N VAL A 192 10.54 -2.39 9.95
CA VAL A 192 9.15 -1.96 9.73
C VAL A 192 8.86 -1.56 8.27
N VAL A 193 9.88 -1.04 7.58
CA VAL A 193 9.85 -0.69 6.14
C VAL A 193 11.16 -1.17 5.53
N ASP A 194 11.17 -1.55 4.25
CA ASP A 194 12.44 -1.90 3.62
C ASP A 194 13.36 -0.67 3.46
N LEU A 195 14.67 -0.92 3.49
CA LEU A 195 15.67 0.13 3.53
C LEU A 195 15.58 1.09 2.31
N ALA A 196 15.30 0.56 1.12
CA ALA A 196 15.20 1.38 -0.08
C ALA A 196 14.00 2.34 0.00
N ALA A 197 12.85 1.86 0.52
CA ALA A 197 11.68 2.70 0.76
C ALA A 197 11.97 3.78 1.81
N ALA A 198 12.65 3.40 2.92
CA ALA A 198 13.00 4.35 3.98
C ALA A 198 13.94 5.46 3.48
N VAL A 199 14.96 5.11 2.68
CA VAL A 199 15.89 6.09 2.06
C VAL A 199 15.14 7.02 1.11
N LEU A 200 14.26 6.49 0.24
CA LEU A 200 13.44 7.32 -0.66
C LEU A 200 12.58 8.31 0.11
N CYS A 201 11.91 7.86 1.18
CA CYS A 201 11.10 8.73 2.03
C CYS A 201 11.95 9.79 2.75
N LEU A 202 13.13 9.42 3.26
CA LEU A 202 14.05 10.35 3.92
C LEU A 202 14.51 11.48 2.98
N GLU A 203 15.02 11.11 1.81
CA GLU A 203 15.55 12.08 0.83
C GLU A 203 14.47 13.04 0.31
N ASN A 204 13.24 12.56 0.16
CA ASN A 204 12.13 13.35 -0.37
C ASN A 204 11.22 13.93 0.71
N LYS A 205 11.56 13.76 1.99
CA LYS A 205 10.77 14.23 3.16
C LYS A 205 9.31 13.73 3.10
N MET A 206 9.11 12.50 2.59
CA MET A 206 7.79 11.89 2.49
C MET A 206 7.41 11.29 3.84
N PRO A 207 6.39 11.82 4.53
CA PRO A 207 5.95 11.25 5.80
C PRO A 207 5.23 9.91 5.59
N MET A 208 5.33 9.04 6.59
CA MET A 208 4.65 7.75 6.61
C MET A 208 4.00 7.53 7.97
N LEU A 209 2.74 7.13 7.97
CA LEU A 209 2.02 6.69 9.15
C LEU A 209 1.78 5.18 9.04
N ILE A 210 2.18 4.43 10.07
CA ILE A 210 1.98 2.98 10.17
C ILE A 210 0.85 2.73 11.17
N PHE A 211 -0.13 1.91 10.77
CA PHE A 211 -1.29 1.60 11.59
C PHE A 211 -1.79 0.18 11.37
N GLY A 212 -2.52 -0.36 12.34
CA GLY A 212 -3.17 -1.67 12.27
C GLY A 212 -4.44 -1.62 11.42
N LEU A 213 -4.54 -2.47 10.39
CA LEU A 213 -5.72 -2.49 9.51
C LEU A 213 -6.96 -3.07 10.20
N ASN A 214 -6.77 -3.95 11.19
CA ASN A 214 -7.87 -4.71 11.83
C ASN A 214 -8.65 -3.90 12.87
N GLU A 215 -8.22 -2.68 13.19
CA GLU A 215 -8.93 -1.79 14.10
C GLU A 215 -10.15 -1.17 13.41
N GLU A 216 -11.21 -0.95 14.16
CA GLU A 216 -12.41 -0.30 13.64
C GLU A 216 -12.10 1.11 13.16
N ASN A 217 -12.56 1.44 11.95
CA ASN A 217 -12.31 2.74 11.31
C ASN A 217 -10.82 3.12 11.19
N SER A 218 -9.92 2.13 11.13
CA SER A 218 -8.48 2.30 11.15
C SER A 218 -7.96 3.28 10.08
N ILE A 219 -8.47 3.19 8.85
CA ILE A 219 -8.07 4.08 7.74
C ILE A 219 -8.58 5.51 7.99
N ALA A 220 -9.81 5.66 8.44
CA ALA A 220 -10.38 6.98 8.75
C ALA A 220 -9.63 7.67 9.90
N ASN A 221 -9.30 6.91 10.96
CA ASN A 221 -8.50 7.39 12.08
C ASN A 221 -7.09 7.80 11.63
N ALA A 222 -6.44 7.01 10.77
CA ALA A 222 -5.12 7.31 10.23
C ALA A 222 -5.10 8.62 9.41
N VAL A 223 -6.18 8.96 8.73
CA VAL A 223 -6.30 10.22 7.95
C VAL A 223 -6.65 11.41 8.83
N ALA A 224 -7.33 11.19 9.96
CA ALA A 224 -7.66 12.26 10.91
C ALA A 224 -6.41 12.76 11.69
N GLY A 225 -5.41 11.92 11.89
CA GLY A 225 -4.11 12.23 12.53
C GLY A 225 -4.09 12.03 14.03
#